data_37cbc66ffc10dda0f16a05eb9d79134f
#
_entry.id   37cbc66ffc10dda0f16a05eb9d79134f
#
_cell.length_a   1.000
_cell.length_b   1.000
_cell.length_c   1.000
_cell.angle_alpha   90.00
_cell.angle_beta   90.00
_cell.angle_gamma   90.00
#
_symmetry.space_group_name_H-M   'P 1'
#
loop_
_entity.id
_entity.type
_entity.pdbx_description
1 polymer ?
#
loop_
_entity_poly.entity_id
_entity_poly.type
_entity_poly.pdbx_seq_one_letter_code
_entity_poly.pdbx_strand_id
1 'polypeptide(L)'
;PSLLLADGSIGIGGNPVFLLRRVETMLAPGGRAVVEVDPPGKGVSCRMIRLEVDEMVSSWFPWARVAADSICSLAEQAGLAFAGLDRRADRWVALLDRRLP
;
A
#
# COMPACT_ATOMS: atom_id res chain seq x y z
N PRO A 1 -8.27 -13.99 -8.59
CA PRO A 1 -6.89 -13.50 -8.55
C PRO A 1 -6.71 -12.45 -7.46
N SER A 2 -5.57 -12.51 -6.81
CA SER A 2 -5.21 -11.63 -5.71
C SER A 2 -3.80 -11.08 -5.92
N LEU A 3 -3.57 -9.89 -5.38
CA LEU A 3 -2.25 -9.25 -5.36
C LEU A 3 -1.88 -8.94 -3.91
N LEU A 4 -0.64 -9.21 -3.53
CA LEU A 4 -0.14 -8.95 -2.18
C LEU A 4 0.88 -7.83 -2.20
N LEU A 5 0.66 -6.79 -1.37
CA LEU A 5 1.63 -5.74 -1.08
C LEU A 5 2.05 -5.86 0.39
N ALA A 6 3.19 -6.45 0.63
CA ALA A 6 3.69 -6.73 1.98
C ALA A 6 4.89 -5.84 2.33
N ASP A 7 5.19 -5.76 3.63
CA ASP A 7 6.39 -5.11 4.15
C ASP A 7 6.55 -3.64 3.72
N GLY A 8 5.43 -2.90 3.71
CA GLY A 8 5.47 -1.49 3.35
C GLY A 8 5.56 -1.22 1.86
N SER A 9 5.36 -2.21 1.00
CA SER A 9 5.42 -2.04 -0.46
C SER A 9 4.46 -0.96 -0.99
N ILE A 10 3.36 -0.71 -0.28
CA ILE A 10 2.42 0.36 -0.61
C ILE A 10 3.09 1.74 -0.70
N GLY A 11 4.19 1.94 0.02
CA GLY A 11 4.89 3.21 0.07
C GLY A 11 5.99 3.39 -0.96
N ILE A 12 6.31 2.37 -1.76
CA ILE A 12 7.38 2.46 -2.75
C ILE A 12 7.08 3.59 -3.74
N GLY A 13 8.08 4.45 -3.96
CA GLY A 13 7.93 5.60 -4.84
C GLY A 13 7.32 6.83 -4.19
N GLY A 14 6.88 6.74 -2.94
CA GLY A 14 6.39 7.88 -2.16
C GLY A 14 4.99 8.36 -2.51
N ASN A 15 4.29 7.69 -3.42
CA ASN A 15 2.92 8.06 -3.83
C ASN A 15 2.01 6.83 -3.81
N PRO A 16 1.39 6.53 -2.66
CA PRO A 16 0.57 5.34 -2.53
C PRO A 16 -0.69 5.35 -3.41
N VAL A 17 -1.29 6.51 -3.66
CA VAL A 17 -2.46 6.60 -4.56
C VAL A 17 -2.08 6.19 -5.98
N PHE A 18 -0.95 6.67 -6.47
CA PHE A 18 -0.46 6.30 -7.80
C PHE A 18 -0.21 4.78 -7.89
N LEU A 19 0.44 4.21 -6.87
CA LEU A 19 0.68 2.77 -6.83
C LEU A 19 -0.63 1.98 -6.82
N LEU A 20 -1.60 2.40 -6.01
CA LEU A 20 -2.90 1.73 -5.94
C LEU A 20 -3.68 1.85 -7.25
N ARG A 21 -3.55 2.96 -7.98
CA ARG A 21 -4.14 3.07 -9.32
C ARG A 21 -3.56 2.03 -10.28
N ARG A 22 -2.26 1.79 -10.20
CA ARG A 22 -1.62 0.74 -11.00
C ARG A 22 -2.10 -0.65 -10.58
N VAL A 23 -2.24 -0.89 -9.29
CA VAL A 23 -2.80 -2.13 -8.75
C VAL A 23 -4.21 -2.35 -9.30
N GLU A 24 -5.03 -1.30 -9.30
CA GLU A 24 -6.40 -1.37 -9.84
C GLU A 24 -6.40 -1.84 -11.30
N THR A 25 -5.50 -1.31 -12.13
CA THR A 25 -5.41 -1.73 -13.53
C THR A 25 -4.91 -3.16 -13.71
N MET A 26 -4.13 -3.68 -12.76
CA MET A 26 -3.58 -5.04 -12.83
C MET A 26 -4.55 -6.10 -12.33
N LEU A 27 -5.52 -5.74 -11.51
CA LEU A 27 -6.52 -6.68 -11.00
C LEU A 27 -7.60 -6.94 -12.05
N ALA A 28 -8.04 -8.19 -12.16
CA ALA A 28 -9.24 -8.49 -12.89
C ALA A 28 -10.47 -7.89 -12.17
N PRO A 29 -11.59 -7.61 -12.88
CA PRO A 29 -12.81 -7.18 -12.20
C PRO A 29 -13.20 -8.17 -11.11
N GLY A 30 -13.49 -7.67 -9.90
CA GLY A 30 -13.75 -8.50 -8.73
C GLY A 30 -12.50 -9.06 -8.06
N GLY A 31 -11.30 -8.77 -8.57
CA GLY A 31 -10.05 -9.17 -7.94
C GLY A 31 -9.76 -8.37 -6.67
N ARG A 32 -8.86 -8.88 -5.85
CA ARG A 32 -8.55 -8.32 -4.53
C ARG A 32 -7.07 -8.06 -4.36
N ALA A 33 -6.73 -6.90 -3.81
CA ALA A 33 -5.40 -6.62 -3.31
C ALA A 33 -5.38 -6.75 -1.79
N VAL A 34 -4.36 -7.40 -1.27
CA VAL A 34 -4.10 -7.52 0.17
C VAL A 34 -2.89 -6.64 0.46
N VAL A 35 -3.09 -5.59 1.24
CA VAL A 35 -2.08 -4.54 1.45
C VAL A 35 -1.70 -4.46 2.92
N GLU A 36 -0.44 -4.70 3.23
CA GLU A 36 0.07 -4.50 4.58
C GLU A 36 0.28 -3.01 4.82
N VAL A 37 -0.24 -2.51 5.94
CA VAL A 37 -0.21 -1.10 6.32
C VAL A 37 0.37 -0.94 7.73
N ASP A 38 0.69 0.30 8.11
CA ASP A 38 1.12 0.61 9.46
C ASP A 38 -0.07 0.61 10.43
N PRO A 39 0.18 0.50 11.76
CA PRO A 39 -0.88 0.61 12.76
C PRO A 39 -1.66 1.93 12.62
N PRO A 40 -2.92 1.97 13.09
CA PRO A 40 -3.72 3.19 13.06
C PRO A 40 -3.08 4.35 13.81
N GLY A 41 -3.44 5.57 13.42
CA GLY A 41 -3.05 6.79 14.12
C GLY A 41 -1.80 7.47 13.59
N LYS A 42 -1.10 6.88 12.62
CA LYS A 42 0.14 7.45 12.08
C LYS A 42 -0.05 8.21 10.77
N GLY A 43 -1.23 8.15 10.18
CA GLY A 43 -1.52 8.85 8.93
C GLY A 43 -0.67 8.39 7.75
N VAL A 44 -0.35 9.33 6.86
CA VAL A 44 0.51 9.09 5.71
C VAL A 44 1.73 9.99 5.84
N SER A 45 2.91 9.42 5.72
CA SER A 45 4.16 10.18 5.74
C SER A 45 5.05 9.75 4.59
N CYS A 46 5.92 10.63 4.16
CA CYS A 46 6.89 10.34 3.11
C CYS A 46 8.28 10.76 3.56
N ARG A 47 9.26 9.93 3.27
CA ARG A 47 10.67 10.25 3.52
C ARG A 47 11.55 9.71 2.40
N MET A 48 12.72 10.30 2.27
CA MET A 48 13.73 9.78 1.36
C MET A 48 14.56 8.73 2.09
N ILE A 49 14.74 7.58 1.46
CA ILE A 49 15.54 6.49 2.02
C ILE A 49 16.57 6.02 0.99
N ARG A 50 17.58 5.32 1.46
CA ARG A 50 18.52 4.60 0.61
C ARG A 50 18.83 3.24 1.22
N LEU A 51 19.22 2.32 0.37
CA LEU A 51 19.62 0.99 0.78
C LEU A 51 21.15 0.92 0.85
N GLU A 52 21.67 0.34 1.91
CA GLU A 52 23.11 0.09 2.09
C GLU A 52 23.29 -1.40 2.32
N VAL A 53 24.07 -2.04 1.43
CA VAL A 53 24.42 -3.47 1.54
C VAL A 53 25.90 -3.59 1.33
N ASP A 54 26.62 -4.04 2.37
CA ASP A 54 28.09 -4.07 2.40
C ASP A 54 28.68 -2.69 2.08
N GLU A 55 29.43 -2.56 0.98
CA GLU A 55 29.99 -1.27 0.54
C GLU A 55 29.16 -0.62 -0.56
N MET A 56 28.02 -1.21 -0.91
CA MET A 56 27.13 -0.70 -1.95
C MET A 56 26.04 0.15 -1.34
N VAL A 57 25.83 1.33 -1.92
CA VAL A 57 24.82 2.29 -1.47
C VAL A 57 23.99 2.70 -2.69
N SER A 58 22.66 2.57 -2.56
CA SER A 58 21.75 3.04 -3.61
C SER A 58 21.67 4.56 -3.61
N SER A 59 21.10 5.16 -4.67
CA SER A 59 20.68 6.54 -4.63
C SER A 59 19.49 6.69 -3.67
N TRP A 60 19.23 7.91 -3.22
CA TRP A 60 18.06 8.21 -2.40
C TRP A 60 16.78 8.06 -3.23
N PHE A 61 15.74 7.48 -2.64
CA PHE A 61 14.44 7.35 -3.29
C PHE A 61 13.31 7.59 -2.29
N PRO A 62 12.14 8.07 -2.75
CA PRO A 62 11.03 8.34 -1.85
C PRO A 62 10.34 7.06 -1.38
N TRP A 63 9.92 7.07 -0.11
CA TRP A 63 9.16 5.98 0.48
C TRP A 63 8.08 6.56 1.38
N ALA A 64 6.83 6.23 1.11
CA ALA A 64 5.71 6.64 1.95
C ALA A 64 5.33 5.52 2.92
N ARG A 65 4.78 5.91 4.07
CA ARG A 65 4.18 4.99 5.03
C ARG A 65 2.71 5.31 5.15
N VAL A 66 1.87 4.29 5.14
CA VAL A 66 0.41 4.43 5.15
C VAL A 66 -0.14 3.67 6.35
N ALA A 67 -0.84 4.39 7.23
CA ALA A 67 -1.48 3.80 8.40
C ALA A 67 -2.82 3.15 8.06
N ALA A 68 -3.25 2.21 8.90
CA ALA A 68 -4.47 1.45 8.69
C ALA A 68 -5.72 2.33 8.60
N ASP A 69 -5.76 3.42 9.35
CA ASP A 69 -6.91 4.35 9.33
C ASP A 69 -6.89 5.31 8.14
N SER A 70 -5.81 5.36 7.38
CA SER A 70 -5.69 6.24 6.20
C SER A 70 -5.92 5.51 4.87
N ILE A 71 -5.83 4.18 4.86
CA ILE A 71 -5.84 3.41 3.61
C ILE A 71 -7.20 3.47 2.89
N CYS A 72 -8.29 3.60 3.62
CA CYS A 72 -9.63 3.68 3.03
C CYS A 72 -9.75 4.86 2.07
N SER A 73 -9.34 6.04 2.50
CA SER A 73 -9.37 7.25 1.68
C SER A 73 -8.46 7.14 0.45
N LEU A 74 -7.27 6.60 0.63
CA LEU A 74 -6.33 6.41 -0.48
C LEU A 74 -6.86 5.42 -1.51
N ALA A 75 -7.49 4.34 -1.05
CA ALA A 75 -8.09 3.34 -1.92
C ALA A 75 -9.21 3.94 -2.76
N GLU A 76 -10.08 4.73 -2.14
CA GLU A 76 -11.17 5.41 -2.85
C GLU A 76 -10.65 6.37 -3.91
N GLN A 77 -9.60 7.14 -3.60
CA GLN A 77 -8.95 8.01 -4.57
C GLN A 77 -8.37 7.25 -5.75
N ALA A 78 -7.96 6.01 -5.54
CA ALA A 78 -7.39 5.16 -6.58
C ALA A 78 -8.45 4.36 -7.36
N GLY A 79 -9.72 4.45 -6.96
CA GLY A 79 -10.81 3.74 -7.63
C GLY A 79 -11.03 2.32 -7.13
N LEU A 80 -10.44 1.96 -5.99
CA LEU A 80 -10.63 0.66 -5.35
C LEU A 80 -11.69 0.75 -4.25
N ALA A 81 -12.39 -0.35 -4.01
CA ALA A 81 -13.35 -0.46 -2.93
C ALA A 81 -12.64 -1.00 -1.68
N PHE A 82 -12.76 -0.27 -0.57
CA PHE A 82 -12.23 -0.74 0.71
C PHE A 82 -13.15 -1.82 1.27
N ALA A 83 -12.64 -3.04 1.43
CA ALA A 83 -13.41 -4.19 1.90
C ALA A 83 -13.24 -4.47 3.38
N GLY A 84 -12.17 -4.03 4.00
CA GLY A 84 -11.97 -4.19 5.43
C GLY A 84 -10.53 -4.15 5.86
N LEU A 85 -10.33 -4.15 7.17
CA LEU A 85 -9.04 -4.29 7.82
C LEU A 85 -9.00 -5.60 8.59
N ASP A 86 -7.85 -6.25 8.60
CA ASP A 86 -7.59 -7.42 9.42
C ASP A 86 -6.30 -7.20 10.21
N ARG A 87 -6.25 -7.70 11.42
CA ARG A 87 -5.05 -7.65 12.24
C ARG A 87 -4.64 -9.06 12.59
N ARG A 88 -3.43 -9.43 12.21
CA ARG A 88 -2.85 -10.73 12.54
C ARG A 88 -1.53 -10.53 13.26
N ALA A 89 -1.46 -10.92 14.53
CA ALA A 89 -0.35 -10.62 15.40
C ALA A 89 -0.10 -9.11 15.42
N ASP A 90 1.07 -8.65 14.98
CA ASP A 90 1.42 -7.23 14.95
C ASP A 90 1.22 -6.61 13.57
N ARG A 91 0.61 -7.34 12.63
CA ARG A 91 0.47 -6.87 11.24
C ARG A 91 -0.95 -6.43 10.96
N TRP A 92 -1.07 -5.28 10.34
CA TRP A 92 -2.34 -4.74 9.86
C TRP A 92 -2.42 -4.90 8.35
N VAL A 93 -3.55 -5.41 7.89
CA VAL A 93 -3.76 -5.72 6.48
C VAL A 93 -5.08 -5.11 6.03
N ALA A 94 -5.04 -4.36 4.91
CA ALA A 94 -6.22 -3.83 4.27
C ALA A 94 -6.60 -4.71 3.08
N LEU A 95 -7.90 -4.92 2.92
CA LEU A 95 -8.46 -5.66 1.79
C LEU A 95 -9.11 -4.65 0.84
N LEU A 96 -8.59 -4.57 -0.37
CA LEU A 96 -9.03 -3.61 -1.38
C LEU A 96 -9.48 -4.39 -2.63
N ASP A 97 -10.71 -4.14 -3.06
CA ASP A 97 -11.29 -4.85 -4.17
C ASP A 97 -11.41 -3.97 -5.41
N ARG A 98 -11.11 -4.52 -6.57
CA ARG A 98 -11.45 -3.88 -7.83
C ARG A 98 -12.96 -4.00 -8.04
N ARG A 99 -13.60 -2.87 -8.28
CA ARG A 99 -15.04 -2.81 -8.48
C ARG A 99 -15.43 -3.57 -9.76
N LEU A 100 -16.59 -4.21 -9.72
CA LEU A 100 -17.17 -4.82 -10.90
C LEU A 100 -17.65 -3.72 -11.85
N PRO A 101 -17.59 -3.96 -13.19
CA PRO A 101 -18.10 -3.00 -14.16
C PRO A 101 -19.61 -2.79 -14.04
#